data_72b4805377cffc879a4236067e5fe3b2
#
_entry.id   72b4805377cffc879a4236067e5fe3b2
#
_cell.length_a   1.000
_cell.length_b   1.000
_cell.length_c   1.000
_cell.angle_alpha   90.00
_cell.angle_beta   90.00
_cell.angle_gamma   90.00
#
_symmetry.space_group_name_H-M   'P 1'
#
loop_
_entity.id
_entity.type
_entity.pdbx_description
1 polymer ?
#
loop_
_entity_poly.entity_id
_entity_poly.type
_entity_poly.pdbx_seq_one_letter_code
_entity_poly.pdbx_strand_id
1 'polypeptide(L)'
;MGVVKTEYGLCYTADTCFNQYSDFEDCGLYVGDTGKIFISQAKKIKNVYHLIYECSNLIRAQYKAQQGKGERTEISKFNENILENLDSLYWDLRNETYTPGEYRIKVIYEPKERVIMIAPFFPDRIVHHCIINVLGRYWTNFFIANTYACIKGRGIHKCMEDVHTALIIDR
;
A
#
# COMPACT_ATOMS: atom_id res chain seq x y z
N MET A 1 -18.28 17.79 -5.93
CA MET A 1 -18.34 17.50 -4.48
C MET A 1 -17.60 18.58 -3.73
N GLY A 2 -18.26 19.22 -2.77
CA GLY A 2 -17.78 20.45 -2.17
C GLY A 2 -16.64 20.26 -1.18
N VAL A 3 -15.80 21.27 -1.10
CA VAL A 3 -14.72 21.40 -0.12
C VAL A 3 -15.31 21.65 1.26
N VAL A 4 -15.02 20.82 2.23
CA VAL A 4 -15.27 21.12 3.65
C VAL A 4 -13.91 21.45 4.29
N LYS A 5 -13.75 22.71 4.70
CA LYS A 5 -12.58 23.18 5.43
C LYS A 5 -12.89 23.00 6.92
N THR A 6 -12.20 22.08 7.58
CA THR A 6 -12.28 21.94 9.03
C THR A 6 -11.25 22.87 9.68
N GLU A 7 -11.47 23.27 10.94
CA GLU A 7 -10.56 24.14 11.72
C GLU A 7 -9.12 23.58 11.81
N TYR A 8 -8.90 22.34 11.42
CA TYR A 8 -7.62 21.61 11.47
C TYR A 8 -6.95 21.40 10.10
N GLY A 9 -7.40 22.11 9.05
CA GLY A 9 -6.66 22.18 7.77
C GLY A 9 -6.87 21.02 6.78
N LEU A 10 -7.86 20.16 6.97
CA LEU A 10 -8.22 19.13 5.99
C LEU A 10 -8.91 19.74 4.76
N CYS A 11 -8.20 19.84 3.63
CA CYS A 11 -8.77 20.24 2.35
C CYS A 11 -9.11 19.01 1.50
N TYR A 12 -10.38 18.84 1.17
CA TYR A 12 -10.86 17.85 0.20
C TYR A 12 -11.03 18.51 -1.17
N THR A 13 -10.20 18.18 -2.14
CA THR A 13 -10.55 18.30 -3.56
C THR A 13 -10.11 17.01 -4.24
N ALA A 14 -11.05 16.36 -4.92
CA ALA A 14 -10.81 15.09 -5.59
C ALA A 14 -9.78 15.17 -6.73
N ASP A 15 -9.45 16.35 -7.22
CA ASP A 15 -8.66 16.55 -8.45
C ASP A 15 -7.18 16.89 -8.20
N THR A 16 -6.77 17.23 -6.98
CA THR A 16 -5.38 17.63 -6.69
C THR A 16 -4.48 16.52 -6.20
N CYS A 17 -5.03 15.34 -5.84
CA CYS A 17 -4.25 14.24 -5.28
C CYS A 17 -3.45 13.43 -6.31
N PHE A 18 -3.63 13.63 -7.61
CA PHE A 18 -3.03 12.76 -8.63
C PHE A 18 -1.70 13.25 -9.20
N ASN A 19 -1.33 14.53 -9.07
CA ASN A 19 -0.20 15.12 -9.81
C ASN A 19 1.00 15.57 -8.99
N GLN A 20 1.04 15.41 -7.66
CA GLN A 20 2.15 15.96 -6.85
C GLN A 20 3.34 15.01 -6.62
N TYR A 21 3.37 13.83 -7.22
CA TYR A 21 4.45 12.85 -7.00
C TYR A 21 5.33 12.60 -8.23
N SER A 22 5.52 13.62 -9.10
CA SER A 22 6.39 13.51 -10.30
C SER A 22 7.90 13.60 -10.02
N ASP A 23 8.32 13.97 -8.80
CA ASP A 23 9.72 14.35 -8.53
C ASP A 23 10.59 13.24 -7.91
N PHE A 24 10.23 11.98 -8.08
CA PHE A 24 11.09 10.89 -7.64
C PHE A 24 11.71 10.17 -8.84
N GLU A 25 12.96 10.52 -9.11
CA GLU A 25 13.80 9.83 -10.08
C GLU A 25 13.85 8.33 -9.85
N ASP A 26 13.58 7.56 -10.91
CA ASP A 26 13.57 6.11 -10.93
C ASP A 26 14.91 5.52 -10.47
N CYS A 27 14.87 4.71 -9.41
CA CYS A 27 15.93 3.75 -9.12
C CYS A 27 15.70 2.51 -9.97
N GLY A 28 16.23 2.46 -11.18
CA GLY A 28 16.11 1.33 -12.10
C GLY A 28 17.33 0.43 -12.07
N LEU A 29 17.11 -0.88 -12.11
CA LEU A 29 18.12 -1.85 -12.54
C LEU A 29 18.18 -1.77 -14.08
N TYR A 30 19.30 -1.33 -14.62
CA TYR A 30 19.55 -1.34 -16.07
C TYR A 30 20.45 -2.51 -16.42
N VAL A 31 20.01 -3.35 -17.34
CA VAL A 31 20.89 -4.30 -18.02
C VAL A 31 21.45 -3.57 -19.24
N GLY A 32 22.72 -3.20 -19.21
CA GLY A 32 23.37 -2.59 -20.38
C GLY A 32 23.58 -3.63 -21.47
N ASP A 33 23.76 -3.17 -22.72
CA ASP A 33 23.97 -3.99 -23.93
C ASP A 33 25.13 -4.99 -23.84
N THR A 34 25.94 -4.93 -22.81
CA THR A 34 27.08 -5.81 -22.54
C THR A 34 26.78 -6.93 -21.53
N GLY A 35 25.52 -7.13 -21.12
CA GLY A 35 25.12 -8.13 -20.12
C GLY A 35 25.65 -7.84 -18.70
N LYS A 36 26.25 -6.70 -18.43
CA LYS A 36 26.68 -6.30 -17.09
C LYS A 36 25.49 -5.69 -16.34
N ILE A 37 25.20 -6.26 -15.20
CA ILE A 37 24.19 -5.74 -14.26
C ILE A 37 24.80 -4.52 -13.56
N PHE A 38 24.30 -3.33 -13.89
CA PHE A 38 24.60 -2.13 -13.12
C PHE A 38 23.59 -2.03 -11.97
N ILE A 39 24.05 -2.29 -10.76
CA ILE A 39 23.30 -1.93 -9.55
C ILE A 39 23.50 -0.42 -9.39
N SER A 40 22.53 0.38 -9.82
CA SER A 40 22.51 1.78 -9.39
C SER A 40 22.44 1.76 -7.87
N GLN A 41 23.32 2.48 -7.20
CA GLN A 41 23.30 2.56 -5.73
C GLN A 41 21.90 3.01 -5.33
N ALA A 42 21.15 2.11 -4.70
CA ALA A 42 19.80 2.40 -4.24
C ALA A 42 19.88 3.62 -3.30
N LYS A 43 19.38 4.76 -3.75
CA LYS A 43 19.32 5.97 -2.92
C LYS A 43 18.53 5.62 -1.67
N LYS A 44 19.11 5.82 -0.48
CA LYS A 44 18.42 5.60 0.79
C LYS A 44 17.21 6.51 0.85
N ILE A 45 16.03 5.95 1.01
CA ILE A 45 14.81 6.69 1.26
C ILE A 45 14.95 7.33 2.65
N LYS A 46 14.78 8.65 2.71
CA LYS A 46 14.87 9.41 3.98
C LYS A 46 13.63 10.28 4.12
N ASN A 47 13.26 10.55 5.37
CA ASN A 47 12.22 11.51 5.72
C ASN A 47 10.84 11.26 5.08
N VAL A 48 10.44 9.99 4.93
CA VAL A 48 9.15 9.62 4.30
C VAL A 48 8.03 9.39 5.32
N TYR A 49 8.32 9.40 6.62
CA TYR A 49 7.33 9.09 7.66
C TYR A 49 6.14 10.05 7.62
N HIS A 50 6.38 11.35 7.44
CA HIS A 50 5.31 12.35 7.33
C HIS A 50 4.33 12.07 6.19
N LEU A 51 4.78 11.44 5.09
CA LEU A 51 3.92 11.04 3.98
C LEU A 51 2.95 9.91 4.36
N ILE A 52 3.28 9.11 5.36
CA ILE A 52 2.43 8.00 5.82
C ILE A 52 1.16 8.56 6.47
N TYR A 53 1.28 9.56 7.34
CA TYR A 53 0.14 10.17 8.04
C TYR A 53 -0.42 11.41 7.35
N GLU A 54 0.07 11.78 6.17
CA GLU A 54 -0.51 12.87 5.39
C GLU A 54 -2.00 12.62 5.15
N CYS A 55 -2.85 13.65 5.36
CA CYS A 55 -4.30 13.55 5.25
C CYS A 55 -4.76 12.95 3.92
N SER A 56 -4.13 13.36 2.82
CA SER A 56 -4.41 12.84 1.47
C SER A 56 -4.14 11.34 1.38
N ASN A 57 -3.09 10.85 2.06
CA ASN A 57 -2.76 9.44 2.10
C ASN A 57 -3.72 8.64 2.99
N LEU A 58 -4.12 9.18 4.15
CA LEU A 58 -5.11 8.56 5.04
C LEU A 58 -6.44 8.31 4.33
N ILE A 59 -6.94 9.32 3.61
CA ILE A 59 -8.18 9.23 2.83
C ILE A 59 -8.05 8.16 1.73
N ARG A 60 -6.95 8.18 0.98
CA ARG A 60 -6.68 7.18 -0.06
C ARG A 60 -6.57 5.77 0.51
N ALA A 61 -5.92 5.63 1.66
CA ALA A 61 -5.75 4.36 2.35
C ALA A 61 -7.09 3.80 2.83
N GLN A 62 -7.93 4.64 3.45
CA GLN A 62 -9.28 4.27 3.87
C GLN A 62 -10.12 3.80 2.68
N TYR A 63 -10.14 4.57 1.58
CA TYR A 63 -10.86 4.18 0.37
C TYR A 63 -10.41 2.82 -0.17
N LYS A 64 -9.09 2.59 -0.26
CA LYS A 64 -8.55 1.29 -0.71
C LYS A 64 -8.86 0.15 0.26
N ALA A 65 -8.81 0.40 1.56
CA ALA A 65 -9.07 -0.61 2.59
C ALA A 65 -10.51 -1.15 2.54
N GLN A 66 -11.48 -0.30 2.18
CA GLN A 66 -12.89 -0.67 2.10
C GLN A 66 -13.33 -1.26 0.74
N GLN A 67 -12.51 -1.15 -0.32
CA GLN A 67 -12.88 -1.64 -1.65
C GLN A 67 -13.32 -3.11 -1.62
N GLY A 68 -14.50 -3.39 -2.20
CA GLY A 68 -15.10 -4.73 -2.26
C GLY A 68 -15.55 -5.29 -0.90
N LYS A 69 -15.65 -4.46 0.14
CA LYS A 69 -16.00 -4.89 1.50
C LYS A 69 -16.97 -3.93 2.21
N GLY A 70 -17.57 -2.99 1.47
CA GLY A 70 -18.40 -1.91 2.05
C GLY A 70 -19.57 -2.36 2.92
N GLU A 71 -20.10 -3.56 2.67
CA GLU A 71 -21.23 -4.14 3.44
C GLU A 71 -20.83 -4.70 4.83
N ARG A 72 -19.53 -4.71 5.15
CA ARG A 72 -19.10 -5.23 6.46
C ARG A 72 -19.46 -4.25 7.58
N THR A 73 -20.04 -4.78 8.64
CA THR A 73 -20.45 -4.00 9.83
C THR A 73 -19.32 -3.15 10.42
N GLU A 74 -18.08 -3.63 10.39
CA GLU A 74 -16.91 -2.88 10.86
C GLU A 74 -16.69 -1.60 10.03
N ILE A 75 -16.91 -1.68 8.72
CA ILE A 75 -16.72 -0.56 7.79
C ILE A 75 -17.87 0.42 7.91
N SER A 76 -19.12 -0.07 8.04
CA SER A 76 -20.27 0.79 8.25
C SER A 76 -20.13 1.62 9.53
N LYS A 77 -19.76 0.99 10.65
CA LYS A 77 -19.49 1.70 11.92
C LYS A 77 -18.36 2.72 11.81
N PHE A 78 -17.30 2.39 11.09
CA PHE A 78 -16.22 3.34 10.85
C PHE A 78 -16.69 4.55 10.04
N ASN A 79 -17.50 4.32 9.00
CA ASN A 79 -17.99 5.37 8.11
C ASN A 79 -19.01 6.32 8.78
N GLU A 80 -19.67 5.91 9.87
CA GLU A 80 -20.56 6.78 10.65
C GLU A 80 -19.80 7.99 11.22
N ASN A 81 -18.53 7.80 11.61
CA ASN A 81 -17.68 8.84 12.20
C ASN A 81 -16.32 8.93 11.48
N ILE A 82 -16.33 8.87 10.15
CA ILE A 82 -15.12 8.76 9.33
C ILE A 82 -14.13 9.90 9.58
N LEU A 83 -14.59 11.13 9.74
CA LEU A 83 -13.72 12.29 9.93
C LEU A 83 -13.04 12.23 11.29
N GLU A 84 -13.77 11.94 12.35
CA GLU A 84 -13.24 11.84 13.71
C GLU A 84 -12.24 10.68 13.81
N ASN A 85 -12.56 9.54 13.20
CA ASN A 85 -11.68 8.38 13.19
C ASN A 85 -10.37 8.65 12.42
N LEU A 86 -10.44 9.32 11.27
CA LEU A 86 -9.24 9.67 10.50
C LEU A 86 -8.42 10.76 11.20
N ASP A 87 -9.05 11.72 11.85
CA ASP A 87 -8.36 12.76 12.62
C ASP A 87 -7.64 12.15 13.83
N SER A 88 -8.30 11.28 14.59
CA SER A 88 -7.66 10.55 15.67
C SER A 88 -6.43 9.78 15.19
N LEU A 89 -6.57 9.03 14.08
CA LEU A 89 -5.46 8.27 13.51
C LEU A 89 -4.32 9.17 13.02
N TYR A 90 -4.64 10.34 12.46
CA TYR A 90 -3.64 11.33 12.06
C TYR A 90 -2.79 11.77 13.26
N TRP A 91 -3.44 12.11 14.38
CA TRP A 91 -2.74 12.54 15.58
C TRP A 91 -1.95 11.42 16.25
N ASP A 92 -2.48 10.19 16.26
CA ASP A 92 -1.77 9.02 16.79
C ASP A 92 -0.50 8.73 16.00
N LEU A 93 -0.57 8.76 14.68
CA LEU A 93 0.61 8.56 13.83
C LEU A 93 1.61 9.73 13.94
N ARG A 94 1.12 10.97 13.97
CA ARG A 94 1.98 12.16 14.06
C ARG A 94 2.74 12.22 15.39
N ASN A 95 2.09 11.84 16.48
CA ASN A 95 2.66 11.85 17.81
C ASN A 95 3.38 10.55 18.17
N GLU A 96 3.42 9.58 17.25
CA GLU A 96 4.03 8.26 17.47
C GLU A 96 3.38 7.48 18.63
N THR A 97 2.10 7.73 18.90
CA THR A 97 1.29 7.07 19.94
C THR A 97 0.45 5.92 19.42
N TYR A 98 0.48 5.68 18.09
CA TYR A 98 -0.26 4.60 17.46
C TYR A 98 0.13 3.24 18.05
N THR A 99 -0.89 2.48 18.46
CA THR A 99 -0.76 1.09 18.93
C THR A 99 -1.61 0.18 18.06
N PRO A 100 -1.07 -0.97 17.59
CA PRO A 100 -1.85 -1.93 16.83
C PRO A 100 -3.04 -2.46 17.65
N GLY A 101 -4.15 -2.69 16.98
CA GLY A 101 -5.34 -3.27 17.58
C GLY A 101 -5.19 -4.79 17.81
N GLU A 102 -6.16 -5.37 18.51
CA GLU A 102 -6.18 -6.81 18.77
C GLU A 102 -6.52 -7.60 17.49
N TYR A 103 -5.66 -8.54 17.15
CA TYR A 103 -5.86 -9.43 16.01
C TYR A 103 -6.81 -10.57 16.38
N ARG A 104 -7.79 -10.82 15.51
CA ARG A 104 -8.67 -11.98 15.62
C ARG A 104 -8.02 -13.20 14.96
N ILE A 105 -8.08 -14.34 15.63
CA ILE A 105 -7.57 -15.61 15.10
C ILE A 105 -8.71 -16.34 14.41
N LYS A 106 -8.47 -16.82 13.19
CA LYS A 106 -9.38 -17.69 12.44
C LYS A 106 -8.62 -18.89 11.90
N VAL A 107 -9.14 -20.08 12.12
CA VAL A 107 -8.62 -21.30 11.50
C VAL A 107 -9.37 -21.55 10.19
N ILE A 108 -8.65 -21.80 9.11
CA ILE A 108 -9.17 -22.18 7.79
C ILE A 108 -8.68 -23.60 7.50
N TYR A 109 -9.55 -24.45 6.96
CA TYR A 109 -9.24 -25.86 6.71
C TYR A 109 -9.00 -26.18 5.22
N GLU A 110 -9.29 -25.24 4.29
CA GLU A 110 -9.13 -25.47 2.85
C GLU A 110 -7.96 -24.68 2.27
N PRO A 111 -7.10 -25.31 1.46
CA PRO A 111 -6.94 -26.73 1.14
C PRO A 111 -6.23 -27.53 2.25
N LYS A 112 -5.73 -26.87 3.28
CA LYS A 112 -5.12 -27.42 4.50
C LYS A 112 -5.36 -26.48 5.67
N GLU A 113 -5.27 -27.02 6.87
CA GLU A 113 -5.39 -26.23 8.09
C GLU A 113 -4.37 -25.11 8.16
N ARG A 114 -4.86 -23.88 8.38
CA ARG A 114 -4.04 -22.67 8.54
C ARG A 114 -4.65 -21.77 9.60
N VAL A 115 -3.82 -21.27 10.47
CA VAL A 115 -4.17 -20.22 11.41
C VAL A 115 -3.97 -18.87 10.73
N ILE A 116 -5.02 -18.06 10.63
CA ILE A 116 -4.96 -16.73 10.05
C ILE A 116 -5.19 -15.69 11.14
N MET A 117 -4.30 -14.72 11.21
CA MET A 117 -4.45 -13.54 12.04
C MET A 117 -5.12 -12.43 11.23
N ILE A 118 -6.25 -11.94 11.72
CA ILE A 118 -7.06 -10.92 11.04
C ILE A 118 -6.89 -9.60 11.77
N ALA A 119 -6.22 -8.66 11.14
CA ALA A 119 -6.14 -7.28 11.62
C ALA A 119 -7.52 -6.60 11.59
N PRO A 120 -7.87 -5.78 12.58
CA PRO A 120 -9.08 -4.98 12.56
C PRO A 120 -9.07 -4.01 11.39
N PHE A 121 -10.26 -3.60 10.92
CA PHE A 121 -10.36 -2.63 9.83
C PHE A 121 -9.75 -1.30 10.25
N PHE A 122 -10.15 -0.80 11.40
CA PHE A 122 -9.60 0.40 12.03
C PHE A 122 -8.92 0.02 13.34
N PRO A 123 -7.73 0.53 13.62
CA PRO A 123 -6.91 1.42 12.79
C PRO A 123 -6.01 0.69 11.77
N ASP A 124 -5.69 -0.59 11.97
CA ASP A 124 -4.54 -1.29 11.40
C ASP A 124 -4.58 -1.40 9.88
N ARG A 125 -5.73 -1.80 9.30
CA ARG A 125 -5.79 -1.95 7.83
C ARG A 125 -5.60 -0.63 7.11
N ILE A 126 -6.06 0.47 7.69
CA ILE A 126 -5.84 1.80 7.13
C ILE A 126 -4.36 2.14 7.19
N VAL A 127 -3.70 1.92 8.33
CA VAL A 127 -2.24 2.14 8.49
C VAL A 127 -1.44 1.28 7.50
N HIS A 128 -1.78 0.00 7.34
CA HIS A 128 -1.13 -0.86 6.35
C HIS A 128 -1.23 -0.28 4.94
N HIS A 129 -2.40 0.22 4.54
CA HIS A 129 -2.56 0.88 3.24
C HIS A 129 -1.80 2.19 3.15
N CYS A 130 -1.69 2.97 4.23
CA CYS A 130 -0.87 4.18 4.26
C CYS A 130 0.61 3.87 3.98
N ILE A 131 1.14 2.84 4.63
CA ILE A 131 2.52 2.40 4.45
C ILE A 131 2.75 1.91 3.02
N ILE A 132 1.85 1.05 2.50
CA ILE A 132 1.96 0.51 1.13
C ILE A 132 1.83 1.61 0.07
N ASN A 133 0.97 2.61 0.27
CA ASN A 133 0.85 3.72 -0.66
C ASN A 133 2.15 4.49 -0.82
N VAL A 134 2.90 4.67 0.26
CA VAL A 134 4.17 5.41 0.27
C VAL A 134 5.35 4.54 -0.14
N LEU A 135 5.49 3.36 0.49
CA LEU A 135 6.68 2.52 0.33
C LEU A 135 6.57 1.46 -0.77
N GLY A 136 5.35 1.13 -1.21
CA GLY A 136 5.12 0.01 -2.13
C GLY A 136 5.92 0.10 -3.43
N ARG A 137 6.03 1.31 -4.02
CA ARG A 137 6.81 1.52 -5.24
C ARG A 137 8.31 1.27 -5.04
N TYR A 138 8.83 1.66 -3.87
CA TYR A 138 10.24 1.45 -3.55
C TYR A 138 10.52 -0.04 -3.40
N TRP A 139 9.68 -0.77 -2.66
CA TRP A 139 9.81 -2.21 -2.49
C TRP A 139 9.73 -2.95 -3.82
N THR A 140 8.82 -2.54 -4.72
CA THR A 140 8.69 -3.15 -6.05
C THR A 140 9.99 -3.01 -6.87
N ASN A 141 10.69 -1.89 -6.73
CA ASN A 141 11.96 -1.66 -7.44
C ASN A 141 13.13 -2.49 -6.89
N PHE A 142 13.04 -2.96 -5.64
CA PHE A 142 14.04 -3.86 -5.05
C PHE A 142 13.80 -5.33 -5.39
N PHE A 143 12.61 -5.70 -5.83
CA PHE A 143 12.32 -7.08 -6.17
C PHE A 143 12.99 -7.44 -7.49
N ILE A 144 13.50 -8.68 -7.56
CA ILE A 144 14.01 -9.23 -8.82
C ILE A 144 12.91 -9.27 -9.88
N ALA A 145 13.29 -9.22 -11.15
CA ALA A 145 12.35 -9.19 -12.28
C ALA A 145 11.33 -10.34 -12.22
N ASN A 146 11.77 -11.52 -11.77
CA ASN A 146 10.97 -12.74 -11.69
C ASN A 146 10.17 -12.87 -10.38
N THR A 147 9.80 -11.76 -9.75
CA THR A 147 8.88 -11.74 -8.60
C THR A 147 7.44 -11.55 -9.08
N TYR A 148 6.57 -12.54 -8.82
CA TYR A 148 5.19 -12.58 -9.35
C TYR A 148 4.11 -12.47 -8.28
N ALA A 149 4.46 -12.36 -7.00
CA ALA A 149 3.50 -12.29 -5.90
C ALA A 149 3.13 -10.86 -5.54
N CYS A 150 1.83 -10.55 -5.54
CA CYS A 150 1.26 -9.27 -5.08
C CYS A 150 1.75 -8.01 -5.82
N ILE A 151 2.28 -8.15 -7.02
CA ILE A 151 2.70 -7.03 -7.88
C ILE A 151 1.70 -6.89 -9.02
N LYS A 152 1.18 -5.67 -9.22
CA LYS A 152 0.26 -5.38 -10.32
C LYS A 152 0.92 -5.70 -11.68
N GLY A 153 0.23 -6.47 -12.51
CA GLY A 153 0.75 -6.90 -13.81
C GLY A 153 1.73 -8.08 -13.78
N ARG A 154 2.09 -8.57 -12.58
CA ARG A 154 2.97 -9.73 -12.37
C ARG A 154 2.25 -10.78 -11.52
N GLY A 155 1.30 -11.50 -12.10
CA GLY A 155 0.56 -12.58 -11.46
C GLY A 155 1.02 -13.95 -11.96
N ILE A 156 0.31 -15.01 -11.53
CA ILE A 156 0.60 -16.40 -11.89
C ILE A 156 0.62 -16.62 -13.42
N HIS A 157 -0.27 -15.97 -14.17
CA HIS A 157 -0.29 -16.09 -15.64
C HIS A 157 1.00 -15.57 -16.26
N LYS A 158 1.48 -14.40 -15.81
CA LYS A 158 2.77 -13.85 -16.28
C LYS A 158 3.94 -14.76 -15.91
N CYS A 159 3.92 -15.35 -14.72
CA CYS A 159 4.93 -16.35 -14.32
C CYS A 159 4.95 -17.54 -15.29
N MET A 160 3.78 -18.08 -15.62
CA MET A 160 3.67 -19.22 -16.54
C MET A 160 4.17 -18.87 -17.96
N GLU A 161 3.84 -17.69 -18.46
CA GLU A 161 4.32 -17.19 -19.76
C GLU A 161 5.85 -17.08 -19.78
N ASP A 162 6.45 -16.52 -18.74
CA ASP A 162 7.89 -16.31 -18.64
C ASP A 162 8.63 -17.66 -18.53
N VAL A 163 8.11 -18.60 -17.75
CA VAL A 163 8.66 -19.98 -17.67
C VAL A 163 8.55 -20.68 -19.02
N HIS A 164 7.40 -20.60 -19.69
CA HIS A 164 7.21 -21.21 -21.01
C HIS A 164 8.21 -20.62 -22.03
N THR A 165 8.38 -19.31 -22.03
CA THR A 165 9.33 -18.62 -22.92
C THR A 165 10.77 -19.08 -22.65
N ALA A 166 11.17 -19.15 -21.38
CA ALA A 166 12.52 -19.63 -21.02
C ALA A 166 12.78 -21.06 -21.50
N LEU A 167 11.82 -21.97 -21.32
CA LEU A 167 11.94 -23.36 -21.77
C LEU A 167 12.01 -23.54 -23.30
N ILE A 168 11.52 -22.58 -24.08
CA ILE A 168 11.63 -22.61 -25.54
C ILE A 168 12.98 -22.09 -26.01
N ILE A 169 13.53 -21.08 -25.35
CA ILE A 169 14.81 -20.46 -25.72
C ILE A 169 15.99 -21.39 -25.42
N ASP A 170 15.88 -22.24 -24.40
CA ASP A 170 16.93 -23.19 -24.01
C ASP A 170 16.95 -24.51 -24.85
N ARG A 171 16.14 -24.59 -25.92
CA ARG A 171 16.15 -25.68 -26.89
C ARG A 171 16.89 -25.29 -28.15
#